data_acc22aff39cbe1fa965a77c3372b1f91
#
_entry.id   acc22aff39cbe1fa965a77c3372b1f91
#
_cell.length_a   1.000
_cell.length_b   1.000
_cell.length_c   1.000
_cell.angle_alpha   90.00
_cell.angle_beta   90.00
_cell.angle_gamma   90.00
#
_symmetry.space_group_name_H-M   'P 1'
#
loop_
_entity.id
_entity.type
_entity.pdbx_description
1 polymer ?
#
loop_
_entity_poly.entity_id
_entity_poly.type
_entity_poly.pdbx_seq_one_letter_code
_entity_poly.pdbx_strand_id
1 'polypeptide(L)'
;WVLDSYSPESYISWGQGANNPIKKDKALYPRVVRGGSYKDNVNKLRSASRGYSTRVWKQRDPQIPKSLWWHTDATHIGFRIVRPRNEPSKEELNKMWVPAKKEY
;
A
#
# COMPACT_ATOMS: atom_id res chain seq x y z
N TRP A 1 3.19 -4.58 0.81
CA TRP A 1 2.01 -3.74 0.56
C TRP A 1 0.98 -3.87 1.67
N VAL A 2 0.30 -2.79 1.97
CA VAL A 2 -0.90 -2.78 2.83
C VAL A 2 -2.04 -2.02 2.14
N LEU A 3 -3.24 -2.11 2.71
CA LEU A 3 -4.44 -1.51 2.09
C LEU A 3 -4.47 0.03 2.15
N ASP A 4 -3.71 0.62 3.07
CA ASP A 4 -3.76 2.05 3.33
C ASP A 4 -3.15 2.89 2.20
N SER A 5 -3.75 4.05 1.97
CA SER A 5 -3.08 5.16 1.32
C SER A 5 -2.16 5.88 2.31
N TYR A 6 -0.99 6.29 1.85
CA TYR A 6 0.00 6.91 2.72
C TYR A 6 -0.37 8.35 3.08
N SER A 7 -0.27 8.65 4.35
CA SER A 7 -0.26 10.01 4.88
C SER A 7 0.62 10.04 6.12
N PRO A 8 1.56 10.99 6.24
CA PRO A 8 2.41 11.10 7.42
C PRO A 8 1.61 11.28 8.71
N GLU A 9 0.46 11.95 8.62
CA GLU A 9 -0.37 12.36 9.74
C GLU A 9 -1.47 11.35 10.10
N SER A 10 -1.51 10.18 9.46
CA SER A 10 -2.58 9.20 9.68
C SER A 10 -2.74 8.81 11.14
N TYR A 11 -1.64 8.60 11.86
CA TYR A 11 -1.71 8.21 13.26
C TYR A 11 -2.24 9.32 14.18
N ILE A 12 -1.98 10.56 13.82
CA ILE A 12 -2.51 11.72 14.57
C ILE A 12 -4.01 11.84 14.32
N SER A 13 -4.45 11.71 13.07
CA SER A 13 -5.85 11.84 12.68
C SER A 13 -6.74 10.71 13.22
N TRP A 14 -6.20 9.50 13.37
CA TRP A 14 -6.96 8.38 13.93
C TRP A 14 -7.06 8.40 15.46
N GLY A 15 -6.13 9.06 16.15
CA GLY A 15 -6.08 9.11 17.60
C GLY A 15 -5.74 7.76 18.25
N GLN A 16 -5.76 7.75 19.58
CA GLN A 16 -5.59 6.51 20.35
C GLN A 16 -6.90 5.70 20.40
N GLY A 17 -6.78 4.39 20.30
CA GLY A 17 -7.92 3.48 20.40
C GLY A 17 -8.78 3.37 19.15
N ALA A 18 -8.35 3.90 18.03
CA ALA A 18 -9.04 3.68 16.76
C ALA A 18 -9.12 2.18 16.41
N ASN A 19 -10.31 1.69 16.11
CA ASN A 19 -10.54 0.28 15.80
C ASN A 19 -10.41 0.05 14.29
N ASN A 20 -9.40 -0.74 13.90
CA ASN A 20 -9.11 -1.10 12.50
C ASN A 20 -9.16 0.08 11.52
N PRO A 21 -8.49 1.21 11.80
CA PRO A 21 -8.54 2.36 10.93
C PRO A 21 -7.83 2.08 9.60
N ILE A 22 -8.48 2.42 8.50
CA ILE A 22 -7.92 2.32 7.15
C ILE A 22 -8.11 3.66 6.46
N LYS A 23 -7.02 4.24 5.97
CA LYS A 23 -7.10 5.43 5.12
C LYS A 23 -7.36 4.99 3.68
N LYS A 24 -8.56 5.25 3.19
CA LYS A 24 -8.98 4.93 1.84
C LYS A 24 -8.79 6.13 0.92
N ASP A 25 -8.17 5.91 -0.21
CA ASP A 25 -8.07 6.88 -1.30
C ASP A 25 -8.23 6.14 -2.62
N LYS A 26 -8.86 6.81 -3.59
CA LYS A 26 -8.99 6.31 -4.96
C LYS A 26 -7.71 6.52 -5.79
N ALA A 27 -6.79 7.33 -5.29
CA ALA A 27 -5.52 7.57 -5.96
C ALA A 27 -4.68 6.28 -6.01
N LEU A 28 -3.98 6.08 -7.11
CA LEU A 28 -3.07 4.94 -7.26
C LEU A 28 -1.84 5.09 -6.35
N TYR A 29 -1.37 6.30 -6.18
CA TYR A 29 -0.22 6.65 -5.33
C TYR A 29 -0.60 7.75 -4.34
N PRO A 30 0.06 7.84 -3.19
CA PRO A 30 0.99 6.86 -2.60
C PRO A 30 0.25 5.74 -1.86
N ARG A 31 0.74 4.52 -1.97
CA ARG A 31 0.27 3.37 -1.19
C ARG A 31 1.33 2.98 -0.16
N VAL A 32 0.90 2.57 1.02
CA VAL A 32 1.80 2.22 2.12
C VAL A 32 2.47 0.87 1.90
N VAL A 33 3.77 0.82 2.18
CA VAL A 33 4.54 -0.40 2.39
C VAL A 33 5.12 -0.41 3.79
N ARG A 34 5.34 -1.58 4.35
CA ARG A 34 5.78 -1.74 5.74
C ARG A 34 7.01 -2.63 5.86
N GLY A 35 7.75 -2.45 6.94
CA GLY A 35 8.79 -3.37 7.38
C GLY A 35 10.17 -3.16 6.77
N GLY A 36 10.33 -2.21 5.86
CA GLY A 36 11.58 -2.01 5.15
C GLY A 36 11.90 -3.12 4.14
N SER A 37 13.03 -3.02 3.49
CA SER A 37 13.50 -3.97 2.48
C SER A 37 15.00 -4.21 2.60
N TYR A 38 15.52 -5.16 1.81
CA TYR A 38 16.97 -5.41 1.74
C TYR A 38 17.79 -4.23 1.23
N LYS A 39 17.14 -3.26 0.60
CA LYS A 39 17.77 -2.01 0.13
C LYS A 39 17.85 -0.93 1.20
N ASP A 40 17.18 -1.12 2.32
CA ASP A 40 17.07 -0.12 3.38
C ASP A 40 18.14 -0.30 4.46
N ASN A 41 18.45 0.79 5.15
CA ASN A 41 19.30 0.76 6.33
C ASN A 41 18.61 0.02 7.50
N VAL A 42 19.41 -0.51 8.41
CA VAL A 42 18.94 -1.32 9.54
C VAL A 42 17.89 -0.64 10.41
N ASN A 43 17.94 0.68 10.54
CA ASN A 43 16.98 1.46 11.31
C ASN A 43 15.57 1.48 10.69
N LYS A 44 15.43 1.15 9.41
CA LYS A 44 14.15 1.02 8.70
C LYS A 44 13.60 -0.41 8.70
N LEU A 45 14.37 -1.38 9.14
CA LEU A 45 13.99 -2.79 9.17
C LEU A 45 13.14 -3.11 10.43
N ARG A 46 12.05 -2.38 10.60
CA ARG A 46 11.10 -2.54 11.72
C ARG A 46 9.69 -2.70 11.17
N SER A 47 8.89 -3.53 11.82
CA SER A 47 7.48 -3.74 11.43
C SER A 47 6.67 -2.45 11.40
N ALA A 48 7.00 -1.48 12.25
CA ALA A 48 6.35 -0.17 12.30
C ALA A 48 6.87 0.82 11.24
N SER A 49 7.98 0.53 10.58
CA SER A 49 8.53 1.41 9.54
C SER A 49 7.59 1.47 8.34
N ARG A 50 7.21 2.69 7.95
CA ARG A 50 6.35 2.94 6.80
C ARG A 50 7.13 3.55 5.65
N GLY A 51 6.91 3.04 4.46
CA GLY A 51 7.26 3.66 3.20
C GLY A 51 6.03 3.85 2.33
N TYR A 52 6.21 4.37 1.15
CA TYR A 52 5.11 4.60 0.21
C TYR A 52 5.54 4.38 -1.24
N SER A 53 4.58 3.97 -2.05
CA SER A 53 4.79 3.80 -3.47
C SER A 53 4.81 5.15 -4.19
N THR A 54 5.59 5.22 -5.25
CA THR A 54 5.68 6.39 -6.12
C THR A 54 5.51 5.98 -7.58
N ARG A 55 5.19 6.94 -8.42
CA ARG A 55 5.10 6.73 -9.86
C ARG A 55 6.43 6.27 -10.48
N VAL A 56 7.53 6.63 -9.86
CA VAL A 56 8.90 6.24 -10.28
C VAL A 56 9.08 4.73 -10.35
N TRP A 57 8.35 3.97 -9.54
CA TRP A 57 8.41 2.51 -9.56
C TRP A 57 7.93 1.87 -10.88
N LYS A 58 7.29 2.66 -11.74
CA LYS A 58 6.86 2.25 -13.09
C LYS A 58 7.71 2.83 -14.23
N GLN A 59 8.85 3.42 -13.92
CA GLN A 59 9.64 4.15 -14.94
C GLN A 59 10.20 3.29 -16.06
N ARG A 60 10.38 1.99 -15.85
CA ARG A 60 10.95 1.12 -16.89
C ARG A 60 9.99 0.75 -18.01
N ASP A 61 8.71 1.01 -17.85
CA ASP A 61 7.78 0.83 -18.95
C ASP A 61 8.10 1.83 -20.07
N PRO A 62 8.55 1.37 -21.27
CA PRO A 62 8.92 2.25 -22.38
C PRO A 62 7.70 2.87 -23.08
N GLN A 63 6.50 2.39 -22.81
CA GLN A 63 5.28 2.88 -23.44
C GLN A 63 4.77 4.16 -22.81
N ILE A 64 4.23 5.04 -23.64
CA ILE A 64 3.54 6.26 -23.23
C ILE A 64 2.17 6.27 -23.95
N PRO A 65 1.06 6.15 -23.21
CA PRO A 65 0.91 5.97 -21.76
C PRO A 65 1.43 4.60 -21.27
N LYS A 66 1.83 4.54 -19.99
CA LYS A 66 2.34 3.31 -19.37
C LYS A 66 1.31 2.19 -19.44
N SER A 67 1.73 0.98 -19.80
CA SER A 67 0.84 -0.18 -19.87
C SER A 67 0.48 -0.70 -18.47
N LEU A 68 -0.68 -1.38 -18.36
CA LEU A 68 -1.16 -1.93 -17.10
C LEU A 68 -0.42 -3.21 -16.69
N TRP A 69 0.11 -3.94 -17.65
CA TRP A 69 0.76 -5.24 -17.44
C TRP A 69 2.28 -5.17 -17.36
N TRP A 70 2.87 -4.01 -17.63
CA TRP A 70 4.34 -3.89 -17.61
C TRP A 70 4.87 -4.08 -16.20
N HIS A 71 5.85 -4.96 -16.07
CA HIS A 71 6.51 -5.21 -14.81
C HIS A 71 7.51 -4.09 -14.47
N THR A 72 7.51 -3.70 -13.22
CA THR A 72 8.42 -2.68 -12.69
C THR A 72 9.60 -3.34 -11.97
N ASP A 73 10.67 -2.57 -11.75
CA ASP A 73 11.82 -3.04 -10.99
C ASP A 73 11.68 -2.91 -9.47
N ALA A 74 10.47 -2.86 -8.97
CA ALA A 74 10.22 -2.84 -7.53
C ALA A 74 10.49 -4.20 -6.87
N THR A 75 11.69 -4.73 -7.08
CA THR A 75 12.13 -6.05 -6.59
C THR A 75 12.21 -6.12 -5.06
N HIS A 76 12.19 -4.98 -4.38
CA HIS A 76 12.21 -4.84 -2.94
C HIS A 76 10.81 -4.92 -2.31
N ILE A 77 9.76 -5.07 -3.11
CA ILE A 77 8.37 -5.11 -2.66
C ILE A 77 7.85 -6.54 -2.65
N GLY A 78 7.23 -6.90 -1.56
CA GLY A 78 6.52 -8.16 -1.40
C GLY A 78 5.14 -7.96 -0.78
N PHE A 79 4.50 -9.05 -0.46
CA PHE A 79 3.23 -9.04 0.25
C PHE A 79 3.13 -10.24 1.19
N ARG A 80 2.24 -10.14 2.15
CA ARG A 80 1.93 -11.24 3.07
C ARG A 80 0.42 -11.43 3.10
N ILE A 81 -0.01 -12.67 2.99
CA ILE A 81 -1.41 -13.03 3.11
C ILE A 81 -1.74 -13.19 4.60
N VAL A 82 -2.85 -12.61 5.02
CA VAL A 82 -3.42 -12.79 6.36
C VAL A 82 -4.81 -13.40 6.25
N ARG A 83 -5.12 -14.32 7.15
CA ARG A 83 -6.45 -14.90 7.28
C ARG A 83 -7.04 -14.46 8.62
N PRO A 84 -8.15 -13.73 8.64
CA PRO A 84 -8.79 -13.35 9.89
C PRO A 84 -9.37 -14.58 10.59
N ARG A 85 -9.41 -14.57 11.92
CA ARG A 85 -10.01 -15.65 12.72
C ARG A 85 -11.51 -15.80 12.41
N ASN A 86 -12.20 -14.68 12.29
CA ASN A 86 -13.59 -14.63 11.88
C ASN A 86 -13.62 -14.06 10.44
N GLU A 87 -14.15 -14.83 9.51
CA GLU A 87 -14.23 -14.40 8.12
C GLU A 87 -15.25 -13.25 8.00
N PRO A 88 -14.86 -12.11 7.43
CA PRO A 88 -15.78 -11.00 7.22
C PRO A 88 -16.82 -11.36 6.15
N SER A 89 -18.02 -10.79 6.27
CA SER A 89 -19.07 -10.93 5.26
C SER A 89 -18.63 -10.29 3.92
N LYS A 90 -19.31 -10.69 2.84
CA LYS A 90 -19.07 -10.05 1.53
C LYS A 90 -19.28 -8.53 1.55
N GLU A 91 -20.25 -8.07 2.35
CA GLU A 91 -20.54 -6.64 2.50
C GLU A 91 -19.40 -5.90 3.21
N GLU A 92 -18.84 -6.50 4.26
CA GLU A 92 -17.68 -5.95 4.96
C GLU A 92 -16.45 -5.92 4.08
N LEU A 93 -16.19 -6.99 3.31
CA LEU A 93 -15.11 -7.03 2.33
C LEU A 93 -15.26 -5.94 1.26
N ASN A 94 -16.45 -5.73 0.74
CA ASN A 94 -16.72 -4.69 -0.25
C ASN A 94 -16.51 -3.27 0.31
N LYS A 95 -16.78 -3.07 1.61
CA LYS A 95 -16.48 -1.79 2.29
C LYS A 95 -14.99 -1.55 2.47
N MET A 96 -14.23 -2.62 2.65
CA MET A 96 -12.77 -2.53 2.81
C MET A 96 -12.06 -2.29 1.47
N TRP A 97 -12.62 -2.79 0.37
CA TRP A 97 -12.00 -2.74 -0.93
C TRP A 97 -12.33 -1.44 -1.66
N VAL A 98 -11.30 -0.69 -2.03
CA VAL A 98 -11.43 0.49 -2.88
C VAL A 98 -10.65 0.24 -4.18
N PRO A 99 -11.32 0.09 -5.30
CA PRO A 99 -10.61 -0.09 -6.57
C PRO A 99 -9.80 1.17 -6.90
N ALA A 100 -8.54 0.98 -7.24
CA ALA A 100 -7.68 2.06 -7.69
C ALA A 100 -8.18 2.62 -9.04
N LYS A 101 -7.99 3.91 -9.25
CA LYS A 101 -8.19 4.49 -10.59
C LYS A 101 -7.21 3.83 -11.56
N LYS A 102 -7.71 3.47 -12.73
CA LYS A 102 -6.85 3.04 -13.82
C LYS A 102 -6.03 4.24 -14.31
N GLU A 103 -4.73 4.09 -14.29
CA GLU A 103 -3.79 5.03 -14.88
C GLU A 103 -3.39 4.48 -16.27
N TYR A 104 -3.86 5.13 -17.29
CA TYR A 104 -3.46 4.82 -18.66
C TYR A 104 -2.52 5.89 -19.19
#